data_3c4b5a099256ed3e6e3e66ca90730182
#
_entry.id   3c4b5a099256ed3e6e3e66ca90730182
#
_cell.length_a   1.000
_cell.length_b   1.000
_cell.length_c   1.000
_cell.angle_alpha   90.00
_cell.angle_beta   90.00
_cell.angle_gamma   90.00
#
_symmetry.space_group_name_H-M   'P 1'
#
loop_
_entity.id
_entity.type
_entity.pdbx_description
1 polymer ?
#
loop_
_entity_poly.entity_id
_entity_poly.type
_entity_poly.pdbx_seq_one_letter_code
_entity_poly.pdbx_strand_id
1 'polypeptide(L)'
;MLLMWWYGAFGNPPARSAIERASSILYAFMMVAGPVALSTCLELRRFTEGQILKRLSKRSRLRIVAPWWEIAVLPSTIAVGVFVLLSGSGDQIVKMSLIGVVWMLAWGVFGAVIGMSWPLALSAPTALLIPFILVLYGPAVSVLEMRYLVGYYMDCCNAGEMLDPQVLAAGMTMACGVLVVSMVAFIASRGRHHSSVIVTVILIIGLVSTVLIGFREVEGVGAFPAVPRTGTQTCLKDPTVCTWDAHDLQLLGPIVQKADAAWRANGVHVPRAYRQGIGQSTQTTVWWSASAEDVSESALPALSAVAEGLAVAPCQVRQDEVETWVEDVQERVVAWLVEHSGIEVRDTALSPETREWLKSIDRLPIEKQVSIIEHDRARLRTC
;
A
#
# COMPACT_ATOMS: atom_id res chain seq x y z
N MET A 1 -15.61 -2.65 12.68
CA MET A 1 -15.79 -3.84 11.83
C MET A 1 -16.71 -3.58 10.64
N LEU A 2 -17.96 -3.10 10.82
CA LEU A 2 -18.86 -2.80 9.68
C LEU A 2 -18.30 -1.77 8.69
N LEU A 3 -17.68 -0.68 9.17
CA LEU A 3 -17.00 0.32 8.33
C LEU A 3 -15.81 -0.26 7.56
N MET A 4 -15.06 -1.16 8.14
CA MET A 4 -13.94 -1.83 7.49
C MET A 4 -14.41 -2.80 6.40
N TRP A 5 -15.50 -3.53 6.67
CA TRP A 5 -16.15 -4.37 5.68
C TRP A 5 -16.70 -3.55 4.52
N TRP A 6 -17.30 -2.39 4.84
CA TRP A 6 -17.86 -1.48 3.84
C TRP A 6 -16.77 -0.83 2.97
N TYR A 7 -15.64 -0.41 3.56
CA TYR A 7 -14.52 0.19 2.82
C TYR A 7 -13.80 -0.82 1.94
N GLY A 8 -13.61 -2.05 2.41
CA GLY A 8 -13.01 -3.13 1.64
C GLY A 8 -13.93 -3.72 0.57
N ALA A 9 -15.26 -3.74 0.82
CA ALA A 9 -16.23 -4.35 -0.09
C ALA A 9 -16.75 -3.39 -1.19
N PHE A 10 -16.72 -2.06 -0.95
CA PHE A 10 -17.40 -1.10 -1.83
C PHE A 10 -16.55 0.09 -2.31
N GLY A 11 -15.32 0.23 -1.87
CA GLY A 11 -14.58 1.48 -2.04
C GLY A 11 -13.30 1.44 -2.86
N ASN A 12 -12.70 0.30 -3.05
CA ASN A 12 -11.42 0.21 -3.78
C ASN A 12 -11.49 -0.80 -4.92
N PRO A 13 -10.83 -0.49 -6.06
CA PRO A 13 -10.51 -1.53 -7.03
C PRO A 13 -9.75 -2.66 -6.31
N PRO A 14 -9.86 -3.90 -6.78
CA PRO A 14 -9.15 -5.02 -6.17
C PRO A 14 -7.66 -4.67 -6.06
N ALA A 15 -7.11 -4.83 -4.86
CA ALA A 15 -5.72 -4.49 -4.58
C ALA A 15 -4.78 -5.25 -5.54
N ARG A 16 -3.93 -4.53 -6.24
CA ARG A 16 -3.04 -5.08 -7.27
C ARG A 16 -1.87 -5.88 -6.70
N SER A 17 -1.60 -5.74 -5.40
CA SER A 17 -0.50 -6.45 -4.75
C SER A 17 -0.80 -6.74 -3.27
N ALA A 18 -0.07 -7.71 -2.70
CA ALA A 18 -0.14 -8.03 -1.29
C ALA A 18 0.21 -6.82 -0.39
N ILE A 19 1.13 -5.97 -0.86
CA ILE A 19 1.55 -4.74 -0.15
C ILE A 19 0.41 -3.71 -0.16
N GLU A 20 -0.26 -3.53 -1.28
CA GLU A 20 -1.40 -2.61 -1.38
C GLU A 20 -2.56 -3.07 -0.48
N ARG A 21 -2.86 -4.38 -0.45
CA ARG A 21 -3.84 -4.93 0.50
C ARG A 21 -3.45 -4.71 1.95
N ALA A 22 -2.19 -5.00 2.29
CA ALA A 22 -1.67 -4.78 3.64
C ALA A 22 -1.77 -3.31 4.04
N SER A 23 -1.44 -2.40 3.14
CA SER A 23 -1.54 -0.95 3.34
C SER A 23 -2.99 -0.51 3.56
N SER A 24 -3.92 -0.97 2.73
CA SER A 24 -5.35 -0.65 2.86
C SER A 24 -5.91 -1.14 4.19
N ILE A 25 -5.56 -2.35 4.60
CA ILE A 25 -5.95 -2.92 5.90
C ILE A 25 -5.33 -2.11 7.04
N LEU A 26 -4.03 -1.83 6.96
CA LEU A 26 -3.34 -1.02 7.97
C LEU A 26 -4.01 0.34 8.14
N TYR A 27 -4.28 1.03 7.04
CA TYR A 27 -4.93 2.34 7.06
C TYR A 27 -6.36 2.27 7.65
N ALA A 28 -7.14 1.25 7.29
CA ALA A 28 -8.46 1.04 7.86
C ALA A 28 -8.40 0.83 9.40
N PHE A 29 -7.39 0.12 9.90
CA PHE A 29 -7.17 -0.01 11.35
C PHE A 29 -6.71 1.30 11.99
N MET A 30 -5.95 2.14 11.30
CA MET A 30 -5.60 3.46 11.82
C MET A 30 -6.84 4.32 12.11
N MET A 31 -7.92 4.18 11.33
CA MET A 31 -9.21 4.83 11.64
C MET A 31 -9.82 4.39 12.96
N VAL A 32 -9.48 3.21 13.46
CA VAL A 32 -9.97 2.69 14.75
C VAL A 32 -9.13 3.22 15.93
N ALA A 33 -8.01 3.88 15.69
CA ALA A 33 -7.12 4.41 16.72
C ALA A 33 -7.82 5.39 17.67
N GLY A 34 -8.67 6.28 17.14
CA GLY A 34 -9.46 7.21 17.96
C GLY A 34 -10.44 6.50 18.92
N PRO A 35 -11.31 5.60 18.45
CA PRO A 35 -12.12 4.73 19.30
C PRO A 35 -11.32 3.93 20.34
N VAL A 36 -10.16 3.40 20.01
CA VAL A 36 -9.31 2.69 20.97
C VAL A 36 -8.79 3.63 22.06
N ALA A 37 -8.28 4.80 21.70
CA ALA A 37 -7.84 5.80 22.66
C ALA A 37 -8.97 6.30 23.55
N LEU A 38 -10.16 6.53 22.97
CA LEU A 38 -11.35 6.93 23.72
C LEU A 38 -11.79 5.86 24.74
N SER A 39 -11.84 4.59 24.31
CA SER A 39 -12.26 3.50 25.20
C SER A 39 -11.33 3.37 26.41
N THR A 40 -10.02 3.42 26.19
CA THR A 40 -9.03 3.39 27.28
C THR A 40 -9.07 4.63 28.16
N CYS A 41 -9.33 5.80 27.57
CA CYS A 41 -9.55 7.05 28.31
C CYS A 41 -10.73 6.93 29.28
N LEU A 42 -11.88 6.46 28.80
CA LEU A 42 -13.10 6.32 29.62
C LEU A 42 -12.95 5.28 30.72
N GLU A 43 -12.37 4.13 30.41
CA GLU A 43 -12.17 3.06 31.41
C GLU A 43 -11.23 3.52 32.52
N LEU A 44 -10.10 4.14 32.20
CA LEU A 44 -9.17 4.60 33.21
C LEU A 44 -9.67 5.80 33.98
N ARG A 45 -10.51 6.63 33.40
CA ARG A 45 -11.20 7.71 34.10
C ARG A 45 -12.11 7.19 35.21
N ARG A 46 -12.87 6.12 34.97
CA ARG A 46 -13.71 5.46 35.99
C ARG A 46 -12.90 5.03 37.22
N PHE A 47 -11.67 4.57 37.04
CA PHE A 47 -10.79 4.21 38.15
C PHE A 47 -10.30 5.40 38.96
N THR A 48 -10.07 6.54 38.30
CA THR A 48 -9.64 7.77 39.02
C THR A 48 -10.82 8.39 39.79
N GLU A 49 -12.01 8.47 39.22
CA GLU A 49 -13.20 9.00 39.86
C GLU A 49 -13.70 8.12 41.00
N GLY A 50 -13.69 6.80 40.83
CA GLY A 50 -14.03 5.84 41.90
C GLY A 50 -13.05 5.77 43.05
N GLN A 51 -11.98 6.58 43.04
CA GLN A 51 -10.91 6.57 44.03
C GLN A 51 -10.29 5.18 44.25
N ILE A 52 -10.51 4.24 43.35
CA ILE A 52 -10.00 2.87 43.44
C ILE A 52 -8.47 2.85 43.58
N LEU A 53 -7.82 3.71 42.76
CA LEU A 53 -6.37 3.85 42.79
C LEU A 53 -5.79 4.41 44.12
N LYS A 54 -6.62 5.14 44.87
CA LYS A 54 -6.22 5.67 46.22
C LYS A 54 -6.36 4.61 47.32
N ARG A 55 -7.38 3.73 47.21
CA ARG A 55 -7.67 2.70 48.21
C ARG A 55 -6.73 1.50 48.15
N LEU A 56 -6.10 1.23 47.01
CA LEU A 56 -5.26 0.06 46.79
C LEU A 56 -3.74 0.40 46.91
N SER A 57 -3.34 1.09 48.01
CA SER A 57 -2.00 1.60 48.20
C SER A 57 -0.86 0.56 48.23
N LYS A 58 -1.17 -0.73 48.45
CA LYS A 58 -0.16 -1.82 48.53
C LYS A 58 0.06 -2.58 47.22
N ARG A 59 -0.78 -2.42 46.19
CA ARG A 59 -0.58 -3.09 44.90
C ARG A 59 -0.06 -2.12 43.83
N SER A 60 0.82 -2.60 42.99
CA SER A 60 1.30 -1.83 41.83
C SER A 60 0.11 -1.39 40.97
N ARG A 61 0.01 -0.08 40.68
CA ARG A 61 -1.04 0.51 39.87
C ARG A 61 -1.13 -0.17 38.49
N LEU A 62 0.00 -0.58 37.91
CA LEU A 62 0.09 -1.32 36.67
C LEU A 62 -0.72 -2.64 36.73
N ARG A 63 -0.63 -3.40 37.81
CA ARG A 63 -1.39 -4.66 37.95
C ARG A 63 -2.90 -4.46 38.04
N ILE A 64 -3.34 -3.26 38.40
CA ILE A 64 -4.77 -2.93 38.49
C ILE A 64 -5.28 -2.44 37.15
N VAL A 65 -4.47 -1.64 36.47
CA VAL A 65 -4.83 -1.02 35.18
C VAL A 65 -4.68 -1.98 34.00
N ALA A 66 -3.69 -2.86 34.04
CA ALA A 66 -3.35 -3.77 32.96
C ALA A 66 -4.54 -4.59 32.41
N PRO A 67 -5.36 -5.28 33.24
CA PRO A 67 -6.47 -6.08 32.70
C PRO A 67 -7.50 -5.27 31.90
N TRP A 68 -7.77 -4.04 32.33
CA TRP A 68 -8.74 -3.17 31.66
C TRP A 68 -8.17 -2.55 30.38
N TRP A 69 -6.92 -2.19 30.41
CA TRP A 69 -6.21 -1.75 29.22
C TRP A 69 -6.12 -2.88 28.18
N GLU A 70 -5.82 -4.11 28.62
CA GLU A 70 -5.78 -5.30 27.78
C GLU A 70 -7.13 -5.54 27.10
N ILE A 71 -8.25 -5.46 27.81
CA ILE A 71 -9.59 -5.65 27.23
C ILE A 71 -9.90 -4.57 26.17
N ALA A 72 -9.46 -3.33 26.37
CA ALA A 72 -9.74 -2.23 25.45
C ALA A 72 -8.83 -2.24 24.21
N VAL A 73 -7.57 -2.65 24.35
CA VAL A 73 -6.54 -2.51 23.31
C VAL A 73 -6.22 -3.83 22.60
N LEU A 74 -6.20 -4.94 23.35
CA LEU A 74 -5.75 -6.23 22.83
C LEU A 74 -6.52 -6.72 21.61
N PRO A 75 -7.86 -6.63 21.54
CA PRO A 75 -8.62 -7.08 20.36
C PRO A 75 -8.23 -6.36 19.07
N SER A 76 -8.07 -5.02 19.13
CA SER A 76 -7.67 -4.22 17.97
C SER A 76 -6.22 -4.48 17.58
N THR A 77 -5.34 -4.67 18.55
CA THR A 77 -3.93 -5.00 18.33
C THR A 77 -3.76 -6.37 17.65
N ILE A 78 -4.46 -7.38 18.16
CA ILE A 78 -4.45 -8.72 17.54
C ILE A 78 -5.06 -8.65 16.14
N ALA A 79 -6.20 -7.96 15.99
CA ALA A 79 -6.88 -7.87 14.72
C ALA A 79 -5.98 -7.22 13.64
N VAL A 80 -5.36 -6.07 13.91
CA VAL A 80 -4.47 -5.44 12.92
C VAL A 80 -3.30 -6.32 12.57
N GLY A 81 -2.67 -6.94 13.57
CA GLY A 81 -1.54 -7.84 13.34
C GLY A 81 -1.92 -9.02 12.44
N VAL A 82 -3.00 -9.70 12.78
CA VAL A 82 -3.48 -10.88 12.03
C VAL A 82 -3.95 -10.50 10.61
N PHE A 83 -4.79 -9.46 10.47
CA PHE A 83 -5.32 -9.10 9.14
C PHE A 83 -4.24 -8.61 8.19
N VAL A 84 -3.26 -7.83 8.68
CA VAL A 84 -2.13 -7.41 7.83
C VAL A 84 -1.27 -8.62 7.44
N LEU A 85 -1.00 -9.55 8.36
CA LEU A 85 -0.26 -10.77 8.03
C LEU A 85 -1.00 -11.67 7.04
N LEU A 86 -2.33 -11.72 7.09
CA LEU A 86 -3.14 -12.49 6.15
C LEU A 86 -3.18 -11.87 4.75
N SER A 87 -2.75 -10.62 4.57
CA SER A 87 -2.68 -9.96 3.26
C SER A 87 -1.64 -10.58 2.32
N GLY A 88 -0.66 -11.29 2.86
CA GLY A 88 0.40 -11.92 2.09
C GLY A 88 1.60 -12.32 2.94
N SER A 89 2.67 -12.73 2.30
CA SER A 89 3.92 -13.13 2.92
C SER A 89 5.06 -12.18 2.53
N GLY A 90 6.05 -12.04 3.40
CA GLY A 90 7.25 -11.26 3.13
C GLY A 90 7.63 -10.31 4.26
N ASP A 91 8.88 -9.88 4.25
CA ASP A 91 9.48 -9.04 5.30
C ASP A 91 8.74 -7.69 5.46
N GLN A 92 8.31 -7.09 4.35
CA GLN A 92 7.57 -5.83 4.38
C GLN A 92 6.20 -5.95 5.03
N ILE A 93 5.46 -7.03 4.73
CA ILE A 93 4.16 -7.32 5.35
C ILE A 93 4.32 -7.49 6.88
N VAL A 94 5.35 -8.22 7.31
CA VAL A 94 5.65 -8.37 8.74
C VAL A 94 5.96 -7.01 9.39
N LYS A 95 6.75 -6.16 8.75
CA LYS A 95 7.05 -4.81 9.24
C LYS A 95 5.79 -3.95 9.32
N MET A 96 4.93 -3.98 8.32
CA MET A 96 3.64 -3.25 8.33
C MET A 96 2.72 -3.75 9.44
N SER A 97 2.63 -5.07 9.65
CA SER A 97 1.90 -5.65 10.77
C SER A 97 2.42 -5.14 12.11
N LEU A 98 3.74 -5.11 12.28
CA LEU A 98 4.37 -4.61 13.50
C LEU A 98 4.10 -3.12 13.72
N ILE A 99 4.17 -2.29 12.67
CA ILE A 99 3.79 -0.88 12.73
C ILE A 99 2.35 -0.73 13.24
N GLY A 100 1.42 -1.48 12.67
CA GLY A 100 0.01 -1.45 13.09
C GLY A 100 -0.19 -1.84 14.55
N VAL A 101 0.47 -2.91 15.00
CA VAL A 101 0.46 -3.35 16.39
C VAL A 101 0.97 -2.24 17.33
N VAL A 102 2.14 -1.67 17.01
CA VAL A 102 2.74 -0.60 17.85
C VAL A 102 1.84 0.64 17.87
N TRP A 103 1.21 1.00 16.77
CA TRP A 103 0.25 2.10 16.70
C TRP A 103 -0.96 1.88 17.62
N MET A 104 -1.57 0.69 17.60
CA MET A 104 -2.72 0.40 18.47
C MET A 104 -2.33 0.49 19.96
N LEU A 105 -1.17 -0.04 20.30
CA LEU A 105 -0.62 0.07 21.65
C LEU A 105 -0.36 1.53 22.03
N ALA A 106 0.24 2.32 21.16
CA ALA A 106 0.56 3.72 21.38
C ALA A 106 -0.69 4.55 21.69
N TRP A 107 -1.73 4.41 20.88
CA TRP A 107 -2.99 5.13 21.07
C TRP A 107 -3.75 4.65 22.31
N GLY A 108 -3.66 3.37 22.63
CA GLY A 108 -4.19 2.84 23.87
C GLY A 108 -3.54 3.47 25.11
N VAL A 109 -2.21 3.59 25.13
CA VAL A 109 -1.49 4.26 26.23
C VAL A 109 -1.77 5.77 26.27
N PHE A 110 -1.83 6.42 25.10
CA PHE A 110 -2.18 7.83 24.98
C PHE A 110 -3.55 8.13 25.62
N GLY A 111 -4.57 7.36 25.24
CA GLY A 111 -5.92 7.50 25.81
C GLY A 111 -5.92 7.30 27.33
N ALA A 112 -5.17 6.31 27.83
CA ALA A 112 -5.00 6.05 29.23
C ALA A 112 -4.41 7.27 30.00
N VAL A 113 -3.37 7.87 29.46
CA VAL A 113 -2.68 9.04 30.05
C VAL A 113 -3.61 10.22 30.14
N ILE A 114 -4.31 10.54 29.06
CA ILE A 114 -5.23 11.68 29.00
C ILE A 114 -6.41 11.46 29.96
N GLY A 115 -6.99 10.24 29.97
CA GLY A 115 -8.09 9.89 30.88
C GLY A 115 -7.76 10.02 32.35
N MET A 116 -6.50 9.76 32.73
CA MET A 116 -6.05 9.90 34.12
C MET A 116 -5.65 11.34 34.50
N SER A 117 -5.23 12.15 33.54
CA SER A 117 -4.62 13.45 33.81
C SER A 117 -5.56 14.63 33.62
N TRP A 118 -6.56 14.52 32.77
CA TRP A 118 -7.44 15.63 32.39
C TRP A 118 -8.90 15.40 32.79
N PRO A 119 -9.70 16.47 32.96
CA PRO A 119 -11.12 16.33 33.22
C PRO A 119 -11.82 15.70 32.00
N LEU A 120 -12.90 14.95 32.22
CA LEU A 120 -13.61 14.17 31.19
C LEU A 120 -14.04 15.02 29.99
N ALA A 121 -14.49 16.25 30.25
CA ALA A 121 -14.93 17.17 29.18
C ALA A 121 -13.81 17.49 28.17
N LEU A 122 -12.54 17.40 28.56
CA LEU A 122 -11.40 17.61 27.68
C LEU A 122 -10.75 16.30 27.24
N SER A 123 -10.67 15.31 28.13
CA SER A 123 -9.97 14.06 27.84
C SER A 123 -10.66 13.21 26.77
N ALA A 124 -11.99 13.09 26.83
CA ALA A 124 -12.73 12.26 25.87
C ALA A 124 -12.65 12.78 24.44
N PRO A 125 -12.96 14.08 24.14
CA PRO A 125 -12.81 14.58 22.78
C PRO A 125 -11.37 14.56 22.30
N THR A 126 -10.39 14.87 23.15
CA THR A 126 -8.97 14.84 22.78
C THR A 126 -8.50 13.42 22.44
N ALA A 127 -8.87 12.42 23.24
CA ALA A 127 -8.52 11.03 22.98
C ALA A 127 -9.10 10.50 21.67
N LEU A 128 -10.30 10.99 21.28
CA LEU A 128 -10.92 10.62 20.02
C LEU A 128 -10.32 11.40 18.84
N LEU A 129 -10.24 12.73 18.97
CA LEU A 129 -9.98 13.61 17.83
C LEU A 129 -8.50 13.65 17.42
N ILE A 130 -7.54 13.60 18.35
CA ILE A 130 -6.12 13.68 17.99
C ILE A 130 -5.70 12.51 17.08
N PRO A 131 -5.92 11.24 17.45
CA PRO A 131 -5.60 10.13 16.57
C PRO A 131 -6.34 10.21 15.24
N PHE A 132 -7.63 10.55 15.28
CA PHE A 132 -8.48 10.64 14.11
C PHE A 132 -8.04 11.75 13.13
N ILE A 133 -7.72 12.94 13.65
CA ILE A 133 -7.21 14.05 12.83
C ILE A 133 -5.87 13.68 12.20
N LEU A 134 -4.93 13.12 12.96
CA LEU A 134 -3.62 12.73 12.41
C LEU A 134 -3.76 11.72 11.27
N VAL A 135 -4.65 10.74 11.40
CA VAL A 135 -4.87 9.73 10.37
C VAL A 135 -5.58 10.31 9.13
N LEU A 136 -6.60 11.14 9.32
CA LEU A 136 -7.37 11.71 8.20
C LEU A 136 -6.62 12.81 7.46
N TYR A 137 -5.95 13.70 8.21
CA TYR A 137 -5.26 14.84 7.60
C TYR A 137 -3.87 14.49 7.07
N GLY A 138 -3.23 13.42 7.55
CA GLY A 138 -1.95 12.98 7.03
C GLY A 138 -1.94 12.85 5.50
N PRO A 139 -2.88 12.12 4.89
CA PRO A 139 -2.99 12.02 3.43
C PRO A 139 -3.44 13.30 2.73
N ALA A 140 -4.17 14.19 3.42
CA ALA A 140 -4.80 15.39 2.85
C ALA A 140 -3.90 16.64 2.88
N VAL A 141 -2.76 16.59 3.58
CA VAL A 141 -1.83 17.71 3.66
C VAL A 141 -1.02 17.81 2.37
N SER A 142 -0.75 19.06 1.94
CA SER A 142 0.06 19.35 0.74
C SER A 142 1.51 18.81 0.82
N VAL A 143 1.99 18.56 2.04
CA VAL A 143 3.28 17.89 2.29
C VAL A 143 3.05 16.38 2.21
N LEU A 144 3.31 15.82 1.04
CA LEU A 144 2.96 14.42 0.72
C LEU A 144 3.65 13.41 1.63
N GLU A 145 4.84 13.72 2.12
CA GLU A 145 5.63 12.87 3.01
C GLU A 145 4.96 12.64 4.38
N MET A 146 4.11 13.58 4.83
CA MET A 146 3.40 13.45 6.11
C MET A 146 2.47 12.22 6.16
N ARG A 147 1.98 11.75 5.02
CA ARG A 147 1.12 10.58 4.93
C ARG A 147 1.84 9.29 5.34
N TYR A 148 3.15 9.22 5.12
CA TYR A 148 3.95 8.04 5.46
C TYR A 148 4.13 7.88 6.96
N LEU A 149 4.16 8.99 7.71
CA LEU A 149 4.27 8.96 9.17
C LEU A 149 3.07 8.29 9.84
N VAL A 150 1.89 8.39 9.22
CA VAL A 150 0.65 7.79 9.73
C VAL A 150 0.35 6.42 9.12
N GLY A 151 1.29 5.84 8.36
CA GLY A 151 1.13 4.50 7.79
C GLY A 151 0.24 4.44 6.54
N TYR A 152 0.10 5.56 5.81
CA TYR A 152 -0.62 5.57 4.56
C TYR A 152 0.33 5.25 3.40
N TYR A 153 0.20 4.06 2.84
CA TYR A 153 1.05 3.53 1.75
C TYR A 153 0.21 3.04 0.56
N MET A 154 -1.03 3.56 0.40
CA MET A 154 -2.02 3.01 -0.53
C MET A 154 -1.62 3.09 -2.01
N ASP A 155 -0.71 3.99 -2.38
CA ASP A 155 -0.29 4.16 -3.77
C ASP A 155 0.96 3.32 -4.12
N CYS A 156 1.35 2.38 -3.31
CA CYS A 156 2.43 1.42 -3.52
C CYS A 156 1.84 0.01 -3.66
N CYS A 157 2.36 -0.86 -4.35
CA CYS A 157 3.50 -0.97 -5.23
C CYS A 157 3.09 -1.89 -6.38
N ASN A 158 3.64 -1.68 -7.56
CA ASN A 158 3.49 -2.63 -8.66
C ASN A 158 4.33 -3.90 -8.41
N ALA A 159 4.11 -4.96 -9.17
CA ALA A 159 4.79 -6.24 -8.98
C ALA A 159 6.33 -6.17 -8.96
N GLY A 160 6.91 -5.18 -9.65
CA GLY A 160 8.36 -4.94 -9.69
C GLY A 160 8.89 -3.95 -8.67
N GLU A 161 8.04 -3.48 -7.78
CA GLU A 161 8.36 -2.47 -6.78
C GLU A 161 8.27 -3.04 -5.38
N MET A 162 8.91 -2.37 -4.47
CA MET A 162 8.81 -2.60 -3.03
C MET A 162 8.67 -1.25 -2.33
N LEU A 163 8.03 -1.27 -1.17
CA LEU A 163 7.91 -0.08 -0.35
C LEU A 163 9.30 0.37 0.10
N ASP A 164 9.59 1.68 -0.03
CA ASP A 164 10.86 2.24 0.39
C ASP A 164 11.12 1.94 1.88
N PRO A 165 12.27 1.34 2.23
CA PRO A 165 12.63 1.08 3.61
C PRO A 165 12.61 2.33 4.51
N GLN A 166 12.89 3.52 3.97
CA GLN A 166 12.84 4.78 4.70
C GLN A 166 11.42 5.13 5.14
N VAL A 167 10.45 4.86 4.27
CA VAL A 167 9.02 5.08 4.56
C VAL A 167 8.53 4.16 5.68
N LEU A 168 8.95 2.88 5.66
CA LEU A 168 8.65 1.94 6.75
C LEU A 168 9.33 2.35 8.05
N ALA A 169 10.59 2.81 7.99
CA ALA A 169 11.32 3.29 9.16
C ALA A 169 10.62 4.50 9.78
N ALA A 170 10.20 5.49 8.97
CA ALA A 170 9.49 6.66 9.46
C ALA A 170 8.15 6.31 10.13
N GLY A 171 7.35 5.42 9.53
CA GLY A 171 6.11 4.92 10.15
C GLY A 171 6.38 4.22 11.49
N MET A 172 7.42 3.40 11.58
CA MET A 172 7.84 2.76 12.82
C MET A 172 8.35 3.77 13.85
N THR A 173 9.20 4.72 13.46
CA THR A 173 9.71 5.80 14.31
C THR A 173 8.55 6.61 14.90
N MET A 174 7.57 6.94 14.10
CA MET A 174 6.38 7.67 14.55
C MET A 174 5.57 6.83 15.54
N ALA A 175 5.29 5.57 15.26
CA ALA A 175 4.54 4.67 16.14
C ALA A 175 5.25 4.46 17.48
N CYS A 176 6.55 4.15 17.45
CA CYS A 176 7.37 3.98 18.64
C CYS A 176 7.50 5.28 19.43
N GLY A 177 7.69 6.41 18.75
CA GLY A 177 7.79 7.72 19.37
C GLY A 177 6.53 8.09 20.17
N VAL A 178 5.36 7.93 19.56
CA VAL A 178 4.06 8.15 20.24
C VAL A 178 3.93 7.22 21.44
N LEU A 179 4.32 5.95 21.32
CA LEU A 179 4.29 5.00 22.43
C LEU A 179 5.21 5.42 23.57
N VAL A 180 6.47 5.76 23.27
CA VAL A 180 7.46 6.17 24.26
C VAL A 180 7.04 7.45 24.98
N VAL A 181 6.62 8.47 24.22
CA VAL A 181 6.13 9.75 24.78
C VAL A 181 4.92 9.51 25.69
N SER A 182 3.99 8.69 25.27
CA SER A 182 2.81 8.33 26.06
C SER A 182 3.18 7.56 27.33
N MET A 183 4.14 6.65 27.26
CA MET A 183 4.64 5.91 28.42
C MET A 183 5.37 6.83 29.42
N VAL A 184 6.20 7.76 28.95
CA VAL A 184 6.86 8.76 29.79
C VAL A 184 5.82 9.65 30.48
N ALA A 185 4.82 10.13 29.73
CA ALA A 185 3.71 10.91 30.27
C ALA A 185 2.89 10.10 31.30
N PHE A 186 2.69 8.80 31.07
CA PHE A 186 2.03 7.89 32.01
C PHE A 186 2.81 7.77 33.31
N ILE A 187 4.12 7.66 33.24
CA ILE A 187 4.98 7.62 34.44
C ILE A 187 4.95 8.95 35.20
N ALA A 188 5.02 10.07 34.46
CA ALA A 188 4.96 11.42 35.02
C ALA A 188 3.62 11.72 35.73
N SER A 189 2.51 11.17 35.22
CA SER A 189 1.16 11.35 35.79
C SER A 189 1.00 10.79 37.21
N ARG A 190 2.01 10.06 37.75
CA ARG A 190 2.00 9.50 39.11
C ARG A 190 2.25 10.52 40.22
N GLY A 191 2.71 11.74 39.89
CA GLY A 191 2.99 12.81 40.85
C GLY A 191 1.72 13.54 41.31
N ARG A 192 1.71 14.01 42.59
CA ARG A 192 0.49 14.46 43.28
C ARG A 192 -0.03 15.86 42.99
N HIS A 193 0.73 16.81 42.43
CA HIS A 193 0.30 18.23 42.44
C HIS A 193 0.47 19.06 41.15
N HIS A 194 1.27 18.64 40.16
CA HIS A 194 1.44 19.38 38.91
C HIS A 194 1.31 18.47 37.68
N SER A 195 0.59 17.34 37.82
CA SER A 195 0.63 16.26 36.85
C SER A 195 0.06 16.64 35.47
N SER A 196 -1.02 17.43 35.42
CA SER A 196 -1.67 17.72 34.13
C SER A 196 -0.84 18.65 33.23
N VAL A 197 -0.22 19.68 33.78
CA VAL A 197 0.64 20.60 33.02
C VAL A 197 1.90 19.89 32.54
N ILE A 198 2.59 19.16 33.44
CA ILE A 198 3.76 18.40 33.07
C ILE A 198 3.47 17.35 32.01
N VAL A 199 2.39 16.60 32.15
CA VAL A 199 1.94 15.60 31.17
C VAL A 199 1.65 16.27 29.82
N THR A 200 0.95 17.42 29.82
CA THR A 200 0.67 18.17 28.62
C THR A 200 1.94 18.62 27.91
N VAL A 201 2.90 19.17 28.65
CA VAL A 201 4.19 19.61 28.09
C VAL A 201 4.97 18.43 27.49
N ILE A 202 5.04 17.30 28.22
CA ILE A 202 5.70 16.09 27.73
C ILE A 202 5.05 15.61 26.42
N LEU A 203 3.71 15.55 26.38
CA LEU A 203 2.98 15.11 25.20
C LEU A 203 3.22 16.05 24.01
N ILE A 204 3.12 17.36 24.21
CA ILE A 204 3.31 18.33 23.11
C ILE A 204 4.74 18.27 22.59
N ILE A 205 5.74 18.43 23.46
CA ILE A 205 7.15 18.45 23.02
C ILE A 205 7.53 17.08 22.43
N GLY A 206 7.14 16.00 23.07
CA GLY A 206 7.46 14.66 22.60
C GLY A 206 6.82 14.34 21.25
N LEU A 207 5.53 14.64 21.06
CA LEU A 207 4.84 14.40 19.79
C LEU A 207 5.43 15.27 18.68
N VAL A 208 5.66 16.57 18.91
CA VAL A 208 6.29 17.46 17.94
C VAL A 208 7.68 16.94 17.55
N SER A 209 8.50 16.56 18.53
CA SER A 209 9.83 15.99 18.27
C SER A 209 9.76 14.71 17.45
N THR A 210 8.80 13.83 17.75
CA THR A 210 8.60 12.57 17.02
C THR A 210 8.20 12.84 15.56
N VAL A 211 7.28 13.78 15.31
CA VAL A 211 6.89 14.18 13.95
C VAL A 211 8.08 14.74 13.19
N LEU A 212 8.89 15.63 13.81
CA LEU A 212 10.05 16.23 13.16
C LEU A 212 11.13 15.19 12.83
N ILE A 213 11.35 14.21 13.70
CA ILE A 213 12.30 13.12 13.44
C ILE A 213 11.79 12.25 12.28
N GLY A 214 10.54 11.78 12.35
CA GLY A 214 9.95 10.97 11.29
C GLY A 214 9.90 11.69 9.95
N PHE A 215 9.62 13.00 9.95
CA PHE A 215 9.62 13.80 8.74
C PHE A 215 11.00 13.83 8.05
N ARG A 216 12.08 13.97 8.82
CA ARG A 216 13.45 13.93 8.27
C ARG A 216 13.78 12.60 7.60
N GLU A 217 13.20 11.49 8.08
CA GLU A 217 13.43 10.16 7.49
C GLU A 217 12.79 10.02 6.10
N VAL A 218 11.70 10.75 5.83
CA VAL A 218 10.97 10.70 4.53
C VAL A 218 11.22 11.91 3.65
N GLU A 219 12.08 12.84 4.07
CA GLU A 219 12.44 14.01 3.28
C GLU A 219 13.03 13.57 1.94
N GLY A 220 12.39 13.98 0.84
CA GLY A 220 12.81 13.67 -0.51
C GLY A 220 12.30 12.33 -1.09
N VAL A 221 11.51 11.55 -0.35
CA VAL A 221 10.87 10.34 -0.90
C VAL A 221 9.85 10.66 -1.99
N GLY A 222 9.24 11.86 -1.95
CA GLY A 222 8.30 12.30 -2.96
C GLY A 222 6.91 11.67 -2.85
N ALA A 223 6.17 11.72 -3.96
CA ALA A 223 4.75 11.31 -4.00
C ALA A 223 4.55 9.78 -3.99
N PHE A 224 5.52 9.02 -4.46
CA PHE A 224 5.42 7.57 -4.58
C PHE A 224 6.44 6.90 -3.66
N PRO A 225 5.98 6.11 -2.66
CA PRO A 225 6.86 5.48 -1.68
C PRO A 225 7.45 4.16 -2.21
N ALA A 226 7.61 4.03 -3.51
CA ALA A 226 8.04 2.81 -4.18
C ALA A 226 9.48 2.93 -4.67
N VAL A 227 10.23 1.87 -4.45
CA VAL A 227 11.58 1.69 -5.03
C VAL A 227 11.61 0.41 -5.85
N PRO A 228 12.45 0.31 -6.90
CA PRO A 228 12.60 -0.91 -7.66
C PRO A 228 12.97 -2.10 -6.76
N ARG A 229 12.30 -3.22 -6.96
CA ARG A 229 12.61 -4.46 -6.23
C ARG A 229 13.98 -4.96 -6.63
N THR A 230 14.81 -5.26 -5.64
CA THR A 230 16.17 -5.78 -5.84
C THR A 230 16.23 -7.25 -5.45
N GLY A 231 17.06 -8.04 -6.17
CA GLY A 231 17.24 -9.46 -5.89
C GLY A 231 17.29 -10.32 -7.15
N THR A 232 17.15 -11.63 -6.98
CA THR A 232 17.14 -12.59 -8.08
C THR A 232 15.72 -13.01 -8.41
N GLN A 233 15.35 -12.92 -9.68
CA GLN A 233 14.08 -13.43 -10.19
C GLN A 233 14.17 -14.93 -10.43
N THR A 234 13.05 -15.63 -10.28
CA THR A 234 12.91 -17.02 -10.70
C THR A 234 12.39 -17.04 -12.14
N CYS A 235 12.99 -17.88 -12.98
CA CYS A 235 12.72 -17.86 -14.41
C CYS A 235 12.34 -19.24 -14.95
N LEU A 236 11.38 -19.26 -15.88
CA LEU A 236 11.14 -20.36 -16.83
C LEU A 236 12.02 -20.14 -18.09
N LYS A 237 12.23 -21.21 -18.85
CA LYS A 237 12.95 -21.19 -20.13
C LYS A 237 11.98 -21.34 -21.30
N ASP A 238 12.38 -20.81 -22.44
CA ASP A 238 11.77 -20.96 -23.77
C ASP A 238 10.28 -20.50 -23.85
N PRO A 239 10.00 -19.22 -23.95
CA PRO A 239 10.89 -18.06 -23.77
C PRO A 239 11.29 -17.89 -22.30
N THR A 240 12.33 -17.10 -22.05
CA THR A 240 12.71 -16.80 -20.67
C THR A 240 11.66 -15.88 -20.05
N VAL A 241 10.88 -16.39 -19.09
CA VAL A 241 9.88 -15.63 -18.33
C VAL A 241 10.32 -15.57 -16.87
N CYS A 242 10.61 -14.39 -16.37
CA CYS A 242 11.13 -14.17 -15.03
C CYS A 242 10.13 -13.37 -14.17
N THR A 243 9.89 -13.87 -12.97
CA THR A 243 9.04 -13.20 -11.96
C THR A 243 9.77 -13.10 -10.63
N TRP A 244 9.29 -12.23 -9.76
CA TRP A 244 9.83 -12.07 -8.40
C TRP A 244 9.39 -13.17 -7.46
N ASP A 245 8.21 -13.75 -7.71
CA ASP A 245 7.63 -14.79 -6.89
C ASP A 245 7.45 -16.09 -7.69
N ALA A 246 7.71 -17.23 -7.06
CA ALA A 246 7.49 -18.54 -7.67
C ALA A 246 6.00 -18.80 -7.97
N HIS A 247 5.11 -18.24 -7.14
CA HIS A 247 3.67 -18.31 -7.36
C HIS A 247 3.24 -17.55 -8.62
N ASP A 248 3.74 -16.33 -8.79
CA ASP A 248 3.55 -15.56 -10.02
C ASP A 248 4.03 -16.34 -11.24
N LEU A 249 5.21 -16.98 -11.13
CA LEU A 249 5.76 -17.75 -12.23
C LEU A 249 4.88 -18.93 -12.65
N GLN A 250 4.28 -19.61 -11.68
CA GLN A 250 3.39 -20.76 -11.95
C GLN A 250 2.11 -20.32 -12.67
N LEU A 251 1.55 -19.17 -12.33
CA LEU A 251 0.29 -18.68 -12.90
C LEU A 251 0.49 -17.88 -14.18
N LEU A 252 1.44 -16.95 -14.18
CA LEU A 252 1.67 -16.02 -15.30
C LEU A 252 2.57 -16.61 -16.37
N GLY A 253 3.53 -17.46 -16.00
CA GLY A 253 4.48 -18.06 -16.94
C GLY A 253 3.81 -18.75 -18.13
N PRO A 254 2.86 -19.68 -17.92
CA PRO A 254 2.14 -20.34 -19.00
C PRO A 254 1.36 -19.39 -19.91
N ILE A 255 0.78 -18.31 -19.34
CA ILE A 255 0.05 -17.29 -20.08
C ILE A 255 0.99 -16.58 -21.06
N VAL A 256 2.13 -16.09 -20.55
CA VAL A 256 3.14 -15.40 -21.35
C VAL A 256 3.73 -16.31 -22.42
N GLN A 257 4.03 -17.57 -22.08
CA GLN A 257 4.56 -18.56 -23.04
C GLN A 257 3.58 -18.84 -24.17
N LYS A 258 2.29 -18.99 -23.86
CA LYS A 258 1.24 -19.21 -24.86
C LYS A 258 1.07 -18.02 -25.78
N ALA A 259 1.06 -16.80 -25.21
CA ALA A 259 0.97 -15.57 -25.99
C ALA A 259 2.20 -15.38 -26.89
N ASP A 260 3.41 -15.58 -26.37
CA ASP A 260 4.65 -15.52 -27.14
C ASP A 260 4.63 -16.49 -28.35
N ALA A 261 4.19 -17.72 -28.12
CA ALA A 261 4.07 -18.73 -29.18
C ALA A 261 3.08 -18.30 -30.27
N ALA A 262 1.93 -17.74 -29.88
CA ALA A 262 0.92 -17.24 -30.83
C ALA A 262 1.43 -16.04 -31.64
N TRP A 263 2.08 -15.09 -30.99
CA TRP A 263 2.66 -13.92 -31.65
C TRP A 263 3.77 -14.31 -32.65
N ARG A 264 4.66 -15.24 -32.25
CA ARG A 264 5.68 -15.79 -33.19
C ARG A 264 5.05 -16.50 -34.38
N ALA A 265 3.99 -17.28 -34.16
CA ALA A 265 3.30 -17.98 -35.23
C ALA A 265 2.66 -17.00 -36.23
N ASN A 266 2.20 -15.85 -35.75
CA ASN A 266 1.68 -14.76 -36.58
C ASN A 266 2.77 -13.88 -37.24
N GLY A 267 4.06 -14.11 -36.93
CA GLY A 267 5.18 -13.37 -37.49
C GLY A 267 5.55 -12.08 -36.75
N VAL A 268 4.99 -11.87 -35.55
CA VAL A 268 5.36 -10.72 -34.72
C VAL A 268 6.77 -10.89 -34.16
N HIS A 269 7.55 -9.83 -34.19
CA HIS A 269 8.88 -9.84 -33.60
C HIS A 269 8.78 -9.71 -32.06
N VAL A 270 9.03 -10.82 -31.34
CA VAL A 270 8.95 -10.88 -29.88
C VAL A 270 10.35 -11.04 -29.25
N PRO A 271 10.55 -10.57 -28.02
CA PRO A 271 11.82 -10.62 -27.34
C PRO A 271 12.22 -12.06 -26.95
N ARG A 272 13.45 -12.22 -26.46
CA ARG A 272 13.92 -13.48 -25.90
C ARG A 272 13.57 -13.67 -24.42
N ALA A 273 13.30 -12.57 -23.73
CA ALA A 273 13.03 -12.58 -22.30
C ALA A 273 11.90 -11.61 -21.91
N TYR A 274 11.10 -12.06 -20.98
CA TYR A 274 10.05 -11.30 -20.32
C TYR A 274 10.39 -11.22 -18.83
N ARG A 275 10.49 -10.01 -18.28
CA ARG A 275 10.84 -9.78 -16.88
C ARG A 275 9.76 -8.99 -16.17
N GLN A 276 9.27 -9.53 -15.06
CA GLN A 276 8.32 -8.83 -14.20
C GLN A 276 9.04 -7.69 -13.48
N GLY A 277 8.50 -6.48 -13.53
CA GLY A 277 9.01 -5.33 -12.80
C GLY A 277 9.16 -4.08 -13.65
N ILE A 278 9.92 -3.13 -13.12
CA ILE A 278 10.19 -1.85 -13.76
C ILE A 278 11.54 -1.91 -14.44
N GLY A 279 11.56 -1.56 -15.71
CA GLY A 279 12.79 -1.49 -16.50
C GLY A 279 12.46 -0.97 -17.89
N GLN A 280 13.50 -0.61 -18.63
CA GLN A 280 13.33 -0.23 -20.02
C GLN A 280 13.25 -1.48 -20.89
N SER A 281 12.11 -1.65 -21.57
CA SER A 281 11.95 -2.69 -22.57
C SER A 281 12.90 -2.45 -23.74
N THR A 282 13.52 -3.53 -24.22
CA THR A 282 14.44 -3.53 -25.35
C THR A 282 13.95 -4.54 -26.40
N GLN A 283 14.65 -4.65 -27.52
CA GLN A 283 14.36 -5.69 -28.51
C GLN A 283 14.54 -7.12 -28.01
N THR A 284 15.36 -7.31 -26.95
CA THR A 284 15.67 -8.64 -26.41
C THR A 284 14.97 -8.93 -25.10
N THR A 285 14.52 -7.91 -24.37
CA THR A 285 13.90 -8.06 -23.05
C THR A 285 12.72 -7.11 -22.92
N VAL A 286 11.58 -7.63 -22.53
CA VAL A 286 10.38 -6.86 -22.18
C VAL A 286 10.21 -6.86 -20.68
N TRP A 287 9.98 -5.68 -20.11
CA TRP A 287 9.55 -5.49 -18.74
C TRP A 287 8.05 -5.31 -18.69
N TRP A 288 7.41 -5.96 -17.74
CA TRP A 288 5.95 -5.97 -17.57
C TRP A 288 5.58 -5.98 -16.09
N SER A 289 4.42 -5.44 -15.77
CA SER A 289 3.95 -5.28 -14.39
C SER A 289 2.55 -5.90 -14.24
N ALA A 290 2.52 -7.17 -13.87
CA ALA A 290 1.32 -7.85 -13.38
C ALA A 290 1.71 -8.87 -12.31
N SER A 291 0.77 -9.20 -11.43
CA SER A 291 0.91 -10.21 -10.37
C SER A 291 -0.04 -11.38 -10.59
N ALA A 292 0.15 -12.47 -9.85
CA ALA A 292 -0.77 -13.60 -9.84
C ALA A 292 -2.21 -13.20 -9.45
N GLU A 293 -2.35 -12.16 -8.67
CA GLU A 293 -3.63 -11.63 -8.19
C GLU A 293 -4.44 -10.98 -9.31
N ASP A 294 -3.74 -10.36 -10.27
CA ASP A 294 -4.38 -9.76 -11.46
C ASP A 294 -5.05 -10.83 -12.35
N VAL A 295 -4.66 -12.09 -12.20
CA VAL A 295 -5.13 -13.22 -13.02
C VAL A 295 -6.26 -13.99 -12.36
N SER A 296 -6.64 -13.67 -11.12
CA SER A 296 -7.65 -14.42 -10.36
C SER A 296 -9.01 -14.52 -11.06
N GLU A 297 -9.38 -13.53 -11.87
CA GLU A 297 -10.64 -13.49 -12.61
C GLU A 297 -10.48 -13.69 -14.11
N SER A 298 -9.37 -13.26 -14.71
CA SER A 298 -9.09 -13.43 -16.14
C SER A 298 -7.60 -13.28 -16.46
N ALA A 299 -7.14 -13.82 -17.59
CA ALA A 299 -5.79 -13.64 -18.09
C ALA A 299 -5.54 -12.24 -18.69
N LEU A 300 -6.58 -11.43 -18.84
CA LEU A 300 -6.52 -10.13 -19.53
C LEU A 300 -5.53 -9.15 -18.91
N PRO A 301 -5.51 -8.90 -17.58
CA PRO A 301 -4.57 -7.94 -17.00
C PRO A 301 -3.10 -8.32 -17.24
N ALA A 302 -2.78 -9.61 -17.12
CA ALA A 302 -1.43 -10.10 -17.39
C ALA A 302 -1.03 -9.96 -18.87
N LEU A 303 -1.95 -10.29 -19.77
CA LEU A 303 -1.73 -10.15 -21.21
C LEU A 303 -1.57 -8.68 -21.61
N SER A 304 -2.41 -7.79 -21.08
CA SER A 304 -2.32 -6.36 -21.30
C SER A 304 -0.98 -5.81 -20.82
N ALA A 305 -0.55 -6.16 -19.62
CA ALA A 305 0.74 -5.72 -19.07
C ALA A 305 1.95 -6.18 -19.92
N VAL A 306 1.91 -7.41 -20.44
CA VAL A 306 2.98 -7.91 -21.33
C VAL A 306 2.90 -7.24 -22.70
N ALA A 307 1.71 -7.05 -23.25
CA ALA A 307 1.48 -6.35 -24.51
C ALA A 307 1.90 -4.87 -24.43
N GLU A 308 1.59 -4.20 -23.32
CA GLU A 308 2.08 -2.86 -23.02
C GLU A 308 3.61 -2.83 -23.02
N GLY A 309 4.26 -3.75 -22.30
CA GLY A 309 5.71 -3.87 -22.31
C GLY A 309 6.32 -4.12 -23.69
N LEU A 310 5.57 -4.78 -24.60
CA LEU A 310 5.96 -4.96 -26.01
C LEU A 310 5.72 -3.71 -26.86
N ALA A 311 4.65 -2.96 -26.56
CA ALA A 311 4.29 -1.72 -27.26
C ALA A 311 5.19 -0.56 -26.86
N VAL A 312 5.52 -0.45 -25.57
CA VAL A 312 6.33 0.65 -25.03
C VAL A 312 7.79 0.43 -25.37
N ALA A 313 8.32 1.32 -26.14
CA ALA A 313 9.71 1.68 -26.11
C ALA A 313 9.88 2.92 -25.24
N PRO A 314 11.13 3.26 -24.90
CA PRO A 314 11.42 4.33 -23.95
C PRO A 314 11.10 5.72 -24.54
N CYS A 315 9.84 5.98 -24.82
CA CYS A 315 9.39 7.35 -24.93
C CYS A 315 9.53 7.97 -23.53
N GLN A 316 10.66 8.59 -23.27
CA GLN A 316 10.76 9.60 -22.21
C GLN A 316 10.02 10.85 -22.67
N VAL A 317 8.72 10.73 -22.88
CA VAL A 317 7.87 11.90 -23.09
C VAL A 317 7.89 12.63 -21.75
N ARG A 318 8.35 13.88 -21.76
CA ARG A 318 8.10 14.80 -20.66
C ARG A 318 6.62 14.74 -20.34
N GLN A 319 6.28 14.52 -19.08
CA GLN A 319 4.89 14.35 -18.62
C GLN A 319 3.94 15.48 -19.03
N ASP A 320 4.46 16.57 -19.54
CA ASP A 320 3.71 17.77 -19.90
C ASP A 320 3.25 17.80 -21.37
N GLU A 321 3.71 16.88 -22.22
CA GLU A 321 3.39 16.81 -23.64
C GLU A 321 3.19 15.38 -24.13
N VAL A 322 2.35 14.59 -23.45
CA VAL A 322 1.90 13.32 -24.03
C VAL A 322 0.99 13.67 -25.21
N GLU A 323 1.54 13.55 -26.40
CA GLU A 323 0.74 13.69 -27.61
C GLU A 323 -0.32 12.59 -27.59
N THR A 324 -1.59 12.94 -27.71
CA THR A 324 -2.75 12.03 -27.68
C THR A 324 -2.60 10.84 -28.65
N TRP A 325 -1.84 11.03 -29.72
CA TRP A 325 -1.56 9.98 -30.70
C TRP A 325 -0.75 8.80 -30.11
N VAL A 326 0.11 9.03 -29.11
CA VAL A 326 0.92 7.98 -28.48
C VAL A 326 0.02 7.00 -27.74
N GLU A 327 -0.91 7.55 -26.96
CA GLU A 327 -1.90 6.75 -26.22
C GLU A 327 -2.78 5.94 -27.16
N ASP A 328 -3.29 6.57 -28.23
CA ASP A 328 -4.12 5.91 -29.21
C ASP A 328 -3.39 4.77 -29.94
N VAL A 329 -2.15 5.00 -30.37
CA VAL A 329 -1.34 3.97 -31.05
C VAL A 329 -0.98 2.85 -30.08
N GLN A 330 -0.63 3.18 -28.85
CA GLN A 330 -0.31 2.18 -27.82
C GLN A 330 -1.54 1.30 -27.52
N GLU A 331 -2.72 1.89 -27.32
CA GLU A 331 -3.96 1.15 -27.08
C GLU A 331 -4.26 0.18 -28.23
N ARG A 332 -4.12 0.62 -29.48
CA ARG A 332 -4.34 -0.22 -30.67
C ARG A 332 -3.39 -1.39 -30.74
N VAL A 333 -2.10 -1.15 -30.52
CA VAL A 333 -1.07 -2.21 -30.54
C VAL A 333 -1.34 -3.22 -29.43
N VAL A 334 -1.62 -2.75 -28.20
CA VAL A 334 -1.94 -3.62 -27.06
C VAL A 334 -3.19 -4.45 -27.34
N ALA A 335 -4.26 -3.82 -27.82
CA ALA A 335 -5.52 -4.49 -28.12
C ALA A 335 -5.34 -5.61 -29.16
N TRP A 336 -4.60 -5.33 -30.24
CA TRP A 336 -4.30 -6.34 -31.25
C TRP A 336 -3.45 -7.49 -30.71
N LEU A 337 -2.41 -7.20 -29.92
CA LEU A 337 -1.57 -8.22 -29.30
C LEU A 337 -2.38 -9.12 -28.37
N VAL A 338 -3.27 -8.55 -27.58
CA VAL A 338 -4.15 -9.30 -26.67
C VAL A 338 -5.08 -10.22 -27.45
N GLU A 339 -5.73 -9.72 -28.51
CA GLU A 339 -6.65 -10.50 -29.34
C GLU A 339 -5.94 -11.65 -30.06
N HIS A 340 -4.68 -11.44 -30.49
CA HIS A 340 -3.87 -12.43 -31.20
C HIS A 340 -2.94 -13.24 -30.28
N SER A 341 -3.18 -13.23 -28.96
CA SER A 341 -2.42 -13.99 -27.96
C SER A 341 -2.73 -15.51 -27.96
N GLY A 342 -3.76 -15.94 -28.68
CA GLY A 342 -4.25 -17.30 -28.62
C GLY A 342 -4.95 -17.66 -27.31
N ILE A 343 -5.25 -16.69 -26.46
CA ILE A 343 -5.95 -16.83 -25.19
C ILE A 343 -7.32 -16.17 -25.35
N GLU A 344 -8.37 -16.93 -24.99
CA GLU A 344 -9.74 -16.39 -25.03
C GLU A 344 -9.91 -15.36 -23.91
N VAL A 345 -10.07 -14.09 -24.31
CA VAL A 345 -10.27 -12.97 -23.40
C VAL A 345 -11.70 -12.48 -23.54
N ARG A 346 -12.46 -12.50 -22.47
CA ARG A 346 -13.82 -11.94 -22.43
C ARG A 346 -13.74 -10.49 -21.94
N ASP A 347 -14.44 -9.60 -22.64
CA ASP A 347 -14.60 -8.17 -22.31
C ASP A 347 -13.30 -7.37 -22.17
N THR A 348 -12.74 -6.95 -23.30
CA THR A 348 -11.79 -5.85 -23.33
C THR A 348 -12.56 -4.52 -23.27
N ALA A 349 -12.29 -3.70 -22.25
CA ALA A 349 -12.79 -2.33 -22.15
C ALA A 349 -12.04 -1.43 -23.14
N LEU A 350 -12.20 -1.70 -24.44
CA LEU A 350 -11.57 -0.92 -25.51
C LEU A 350 -12.39 0.33 -25.83
N SER A 351 -11.70 1.41 -26.20
CA SER A 351 -12.35 2.60 -26.75
C SER A 351 -13.14 2.26 -28.01
N PRO A 352 -14.24 2.99 -28.32
CA PRO A 352 -14.99 2.77 -29.54
C PRO A 352 -14.11 2.85 -30.78
N GLU A 353 -13.18 3.79 -30.81
CA GLU A 353 -12.24 4.05 -31.90
C GLU A 353 -11.29 2.86 -32.10
N THR A 354 -10.71 2.33 -31.05
CA THR A 354 -9.83 1.15 -31.10
C THR A 354 -10.58 -0.09 -31.57
N ARG A 355 -11.83 -0.25 -31.14
CA ARG A 355 -12.67 -1.38 -31.56
C ARG A 355 -13.02 -1.30 -33.08
N GLU A 356 -13.30 -0.11 -33.59
CA GLU A 356 -13.53 0.08 -35.02
C GLU A 356 -12.26 -0.16 -35.83
N TRP A 357 -11.13 0.32 -35.33
CA TRP A 357 -9.85 0.10 -35.97
C TRP A 357 -9.49 -1.40 -36.02
N LEU A 358 -9.66 -2.17 -34.97
CA LEU A 358 -9.45 -3.63 -34.94
C LEU A 358 -10.30 -4.30 -36.02
N LYS A 359 -11.61 -4.02 -36.08
CA LYS A 359 -12.49 -4.56 -37.10
C LYS A 359 -12.07 -4.22 -38.55
N SER A 360 -11.37 -3.09 -38.73
CA SER A 360 -10.88 -2.66 -40.03
C SER A 360 -9.66 -3.46 -40.49
N ILE A 361 -8.72 -3.73 -39.54
CA ILE A 361 -7.50 -4.48 -39.89
C ILE A 361 -7.72 -5.98 -39.93
N ASP A 362 -8.69 -6.53 -39.20
CA ASP A 362 -9.04 -7.97 -39.23
C ASP A 362 -9.49 -8.45 -40.62
N ARG A 363 -9.90 -7.54 -41.48
CA ARG A 363 -10.23 -7.84 -42.87
C ARG A 363 -8.98 -8.02 -43.73
N LEU A 364 -7.81 -7.65 -43.26
CA LEU A 364 -6.55 -7.77 -43.96
C LEU A 364 -5.91 -9.14 -43.71
N PRO A 365 -5.11 -9.64 -44.67
CA PRO A 365 -4.24 -10.79 -44.42
C PRO A 365 -3.33 -10.57 -43.21
N ILE A 366 -3.06 -11.62 -42.46
CA ILE A 366 -2.29 -11.53 -41.19
C ILE A 366 -0.93 -10.85 -41.38
N GLU A 367 -0.25 -11.08 -42.51
CA GLU A 367 1.06 -10.47 -42.80
C GLU A 367 0.96 -8.94 -42.90
N LYS A 368 -0.19 -8.42 -43.44
CA LYS A 368 -0.44 -6.98 -43.51
C LYS A 368 -0.79 -6.40 -42.16
N GLN A 369 -1.58 -7.12 -41.34
CA GLN A 369 -1.85 -6.72 -39.94
C GLN A 369 -0.55 -6.60 -39.18
N VAL A 370 0.29 -7.63 -39.20
CA VAL A 370 1.62 -7.62 -38.48
C VAL A 370 2.49 -6.48 -39.00
N SER A 371 2.50 -6.20 -40.29
CA SER A 371 3.27 -5.06 -40.82
C SER A 371 2.80 -3.72 -40.25
N ILE A 372 1.50 -3.52 -40.07
CA ILE A 372 0.94 -2.33 -39.43
C ILE A 372 1.37 -2.26 -37.98
N ILE A 373 1.24 -3.34 -37.22
CA ILE A 373 1.63 -3.42 -35.80
C ILE A 373 3.11 -3.14 -35.63
N GLU A 374 3.99 -3.74 -36.43
CA GLU A 374 5.44 -3.50 -36.32
C GLU A 374 5.81 -2.07 -36.72
N HIS A 375 5.11 -1.47 -37.68
CA HIS A 375 5.28 -0.06 -38.01
C HIS A 375 4.89 0.84 -36.82
N ASP A 376 3.75 0.59 -36.20
CA ASP A 376 3.26 1.37 -35.07
C ASP A 376 4.18 1.19 -33.82
N ARG A 377 4.65 -0.02 -33.59
CA ARG A 377 5.67 -0.28 -32.56
C ARG A 377 6.99 0.46 -32.86
N ALA A 378 7.41 0.53 -34.11
CA ALA A 378 8.60 1.28 -34.51
C ALA A 378 8.40 2.79 -34.26
N ARG A 379 7.22 3.35 -34.56
CA ARG A 379 6.88 4.75 -34.26
C ARG A 379 6.94 5.03 -32.76
N LEU A 380 6.34 4.17 -31.94
CA LEU A 380 6.38 4.29 -30.47
C LEU A 380 7.81 4.25 -29.93
N ARG A 381 8.77 3.64 -30.65
CA ARG A 381 10.19 3.60 -30.27
C ARG A 381 10.98 4.85 -30.64
N THR A 382 10.51 5.65 -31.56
CA THR A 382 11.22 6.82 -32.10
C THR A 382 10.73 8.14 -31.53
N CYS A 383 9.64 8.13 -30.75
CA CYS A 383 9.20 9.30 -30.02
C CYS A 383 10.08 9.51 -28.76
#